data_cf2f19207c3cc7ba72edb795f4c81785
#
_entry.id   cf2f19207c3cc7ba72edb795f4c81785
#
_cell.length_a   1.000
_cell.length_b   1.000
_cell.length_c   1.000
_cell.angle_alpha   90.00
_cell.angle_beta   90.00
_cell.angle_gamma   90.00
#
_symmetry.space_group_name_H-M   'P 1'
#
loop_
_entity.id
_entity.type
_entity.pdbx_description
1 polymer ?
#
loop_
_entity_poly.entity_id
_entity_poly.type
_entity_poly.pdbx_seq_one_letter_code
_entity_poly.pdbx_strand_id
1 'polypeptide(L)'
;MLKVAKVTHLSSPPVTTSSSPPEPGTEVARLGVTLKVYAKCLAPDIEYKTVIVTKNMSSRELILMLLSKCRMKHRDPKLFYLTMDVTVKKTGIPIKRTMVLDEDARPAQLRSCNPWGECKFSLQMRKGGLVRVYDSVLVSSWIFKMIIPYD
;
A
#
# COMPACT_ATOMS: atom_id res chain seq x y z
N MET A 1 -79.16 -15.58 -15.22
CA MET A 1 -78.68 -14.18 -15.21
C MET A 1 -77.31 -14.15 -14.59
N LEU A 2 -76.29 -14.01 -15.39
CA LEU A 2 -74.87 -13.97 -14.94
C LEU A 2 -74.47 -12.51 -14.77
N LYS A 3 -74.06 -12.13 -13.54
CA LYS A 3 -73.42 -10.83 -13.31
C LYS A 3 -71.91 -10.96 -13.43
N VAL A 4 -71.38 -10.27 -14.42
CA VAL A 4 -69.93 -10.14 -14.67
C VAL A 4 -69.35 -9.13 -13.67
N ALA A 5 -68.38 -9.58 -12.89
CA ALA A 5 -67.62 -8.72 -12.01
C ALA A 5 -66.48 -8.04 -12.76
N LYS A 6 -66.42 -6.72 -12.67
CA LYS A 6 -65.44 -5.84 -13.30
C LYS A 6 -64.14 -5.86 -12.53
N VAL A 7 -63.05 -6.33 -13.10
CA VAL A 7 -61.71 -6.31 -12.53
C VAL A 7 -61.12 -4.91 -12.72
N THR A 8 -60.90 -4.18 -11.64
CA THR A 8 -60.19 -2.91 -11.65
C THR A 8 -58.69 -3.15 -11.66
N HIS A 9 -58.06 -2.65 -12.70
CA HIS A 9 -56.59 -2.66 -12.89
C HIS A 9 -55.98 -1.63 -11.95
N LEU A 10 -55.19 -2.10 -10.92
CA LEU A 10 -54.32 -1.23 -10.13
C LEU A 10 -53.03 -0.99 -10.91
N SER A 11 -52.85 0.24 -11.35
CA SER A 11 -51.58 0.74 -11.88
C SER A 11 -50.57 0.90 -10.76
N SER A 12 -49.47 0.18 -10.85
CA SER A 12 -48.28 0.38 -10.02
C SER A 12 -47.53 1.63 -10.50
N PRO A 13 -46.98 2.48 -9.57
CA PRO A 13 -46.18 3.63 -9.99
C PRO A 13 -44.81 3.16 -10.46
N PRO A 14 -44.15 3.86 -11.42
CA PRO A 14 -42.84 3.52 -11.92
C PRO A 14 -41.79 3.84 -10.80
N VAL A 15 -41.04 2.84 -10.42
CA VAL A 15 -39.84 2.98 -9.58
C VAL A 15 -38.76 3.61 -10.44
N THR A 16 -38.51 4.90 -10.26
CA THR A 16 -37.32 5.57 -10.80
C THR A 16 -36.11 5.18 -9.97
N THR A 17 -35.41 4.14 -10.39
CA THR A 17 -34.05 3.85 -9.96
C THR A 17 -33.11 4.82 -10.63
N SER A 18 -32.78 5.91 -9.96
CA SER A 18 -31.63 6.75 -10.30
C SER A 18 -30.35 6.02 -9.85
N SER A 19 -29.86 5.13 -10.67
CA SER A 19 -28.54 4.56 -10.54
C SER A 19 -27.53 5.52 -11.15
N SER A 20 -27.02 6.45 -10.35
CA SER A 20 -25.77 7.13 -10.67
C SER A 20 -24.64 6.08 -10.65
N PRO A 21 -23.76 6.06 -11.68
CA PRO A 21 -22.63 5.13 -11.68
C PRO A 21 -21.72 5.43 -10.49
N PRO A 22 -21.22 4.40 -9.77
CA PRO A 22 -20.33 4.62 -8.66
C PRO A 22 -19.03 5.25 -9.15
N GLU A 23 -18.65 6.36 -8.56
CA GLU A 23 -17.34 6.99 -8.76
C GLU A 23 -16.23 5.94 -8.50
N PRO A 24 -15.25 5.78 -9.42
CA PRO A 24 -14.24 4.71 -9.36
C PRO A 24 -13.29 4.80 -8.15
N GLY A 25 -13.35 5.89 -7.38
CA GLY A 25 -12.54 6.07 -6.18
C GLY A 25 -13.14 5.55 -4.88
N THR A 26 -14.46 5.34 -4.82
CA THR A 26 -15.16 5.09 -3.55
C THR A 26 -15.20 3.60 -3.18
N GLU A 27 -15.17 2.71 -4.15
CA GLU A 27 -15.28 1.26 -3.93
C GLU A 27 -13.96 0.64 -3.47
N VAL A 28 -12.82 1.11 -4.02
CA VAL A 28 -11.48 0.69 -3.60
C VAL A 28 -11.20 1.11 -2.15
N ALA A 29 -11.70 2.28 -1.74
CA ALA A 29 -11.58 2.76 -0.37
C ALA A 29 -12.36 1.90 0.64
N ARG A 30 -13.48 1.25 0.23
CA ARG A 30 -14.28 0.39 1.10
C ARG A 30 -13.68 -0.99 1.33
N LEU A 31 -12.83 -1.48 0.41
CA LEU A 31 -12.21 -2.81 0.46
C LEU A 31 -10.72 -2.77 0.82
N GLY A 32 -10.15 -1.58 0.95
CA GLY A 32 -8.74 -1.37 1.20
C GLY A 32 -8.38 -1.18 2.67
N VAL A 33 -7.19 -1.67 3.04
CA VAL A 33 -6.58 -1.44 4.36
C VAL A 33 -5.54 -0.34 4.21
N THR A 34 -5.56 0.64 5.10
CA THR A 34 -4.54 1.69 5.14
C THR A 34 -3.27 1.15 5.79
N LEU A 35 -2.16 1.14 5.05
CA LEU A 35 -0.84 0.78 5.55
C LEU A 35 0.07 2.00 5.60
N LYS A 36 0.80 2.13 6.71
CA LYS A 36 1.91 3.08 6.88
C LYS A 36 3.20 2.33 6.56
N VAL A 37 3.91 2.77 5.50
CA VAL A 37 5.17 2.15 5.07
C VAL A 37 6.29 3.16 5.22
N TYR A 38 7.30 2.82 6.00
CA TYR A 38 8.50 3.62 6.18
C TYR A 38 9.40 3.48 4.96
N ALA A 39 9.83 4.58 4.38
CA ALA A 39 10.50 4.63 3.08
C ALA A 39 11.74 5.53 3.06
N LYS A 40 12.46 5.63 4.18
CA LYS A 40 13.69 6.44 4.30
C LYS A 40 14.76 6.10 3.26
N CYS A 41 14.75 4.87 2.72
CA CYS A 41 15.68 4.46 1.66
C CYS A 41 15.43 5.16 0.32
N LEU A 42 14.26 5.77 0.11
CA LEU A 42 13.96 6.51 -1.11
C LEU A 42 14.54 7.91 -1.09
N ALA A 43 14.33 8.63 0.03
CA ALA A 43 14.89 9.95 0.24
C ALA A 43 14.90 10.25 1.76
N PRO A 44 15.88 10.99 2.26
CA PRO A 44 16.06 11.26 3.69
C PRO A 44 14.91 12.05 4.32
N ASP A 45 14.22 12.85 3.52
CA ASP A 45 13.05 13.66 3.90
C ASP A 45 11.74 12.81 3.95
N ILE A 46 11.76 11.61 3.41
CA ILE A 46 10.59 10.72 3.40
C ILE A 46 10.70 9.76 4.58
N GLU A 47 10.03 10.06 5.68
CA GLU A 47 9.95 9.12 6.80
C GLU A 47 9.05 7.94 6.47
N TYR A 48 7.81 8.20 6.05
CA TYR A 48 6.84 7.19 5.68
C TYR A 48 5.85 7.68 4.62
N LYS A 49 5.16 6.76 3.98
CA LYS A 49 4.00 7.03 3.11
C LYS A 49 2.83 6.17 3.56
N THR A 50 1.66 6.77 3.56
CA THR A 50 0.40 6.06 3.79
C THR A 50 -0.19 5.64 2.46
N VAL A 51 -0.54 4.36 2.35
CA VAL A 51 -1.10 3.76 1.13
C VAL A 51 -2.32 2.93 1.47
N ILE A 52 -3.30 2.93 0.58
CA ILE A 52 -4.46 2.04 0.66
C ILE A 52 -4.14 0.82 -0.17
N VAL A 53 -4.19 -0.36 0.45
CA VAL A 53 -3.88 -1.64 -0.18
C VAL A 53 -5.07 -2.58 -0.08
N THR A 54 -5.34 -3.33 -1.12
CA THR A 54 -6.37 -4.39 -1.09
C THR A 54 -5.79 -5.64 -0.42
N LYS A 55 -6.66 -6.54 0.03
CA LYS A 55 -6.24 -7.81 0.64
C LYS A 55 -5.37 -8.66 -0.30
N ASN A 56 -5.59 -8.54 -1.61
CA ASN A 56 -4.91 -9.34 -2.61
C ASN A 56 -3.65 -8.69 -3.20
N MET A 57 -3.39 -7.41 -2.87
CA MET A 57 -2.23 -6.69 -3.35
C MET A 57 -0.94 -7.34 -2.87
N SER A 58 -0.03 -7.64 -3.80
CA SER A 58 1.28 -8.20 -3.53
C SER A 58 2.29 -7.15 -3.04
N SER A 59 3.37 -7.61 -2.41
CA SER A 59 4.49 -6.75 -2.02
C SER A 59 5.10 -6.01 -3.21
N ARG A 60 5.20 -6.67 -4.37
CA ARG A 60 5.69 -6.08 -5.61
C ARG A 60 4.81 -4.92 -6.08
N GLU A 61 3.49 -5.10 -6.11
CA GLU A 61 2.54 -4.04 -6.47
C GLU A 61 2.59 -2.87 -5.48
N LEU A 62 2.77 -3.16 -4.19
CA LEU A 62 2.92 -2.14 -3.16
C LEU A 62 4.21 -1.33 -3.36
N ILE A 63 5.34 -1.96 -3.73
CA ILE A 63 6.59 -1.28 -4.06
C ILE A 63 6.39 -0.34 -5.26
N LEU A 64 5.76 -0.81 -6.34
CA LEU A 64 5.44 0.00 -7.53
C LEU A 64 4.59 1.23 -7.17
N MET A 65 3.57 1.02 -6.32
CA MET A 65 2.72 2.11 -5.84
C MET A 65 3.51 3.13 -5.03
N LEU A 66 4.41 2.69 -4.14
CA LEU A 66 5.26 3.57 -3.34
C LEU A 66 6.21 4.40 -4.20
N LEU A 67 6.88 3.76 -5.18
CA LEU A 67 7.75 4.45 -6.14
C LEU A 67 6.96 5.49 -6.94
N SER A 68 5.74 5.16 -7.38
CA SER A 68 4.86 6.09 -8.07
C SER A 68 4.49 7.30 -7.19
N LYS A 69 4.09 7.06 -5.93
CA LYS A 69 3.74 8.12 -4.98
C LYS A 69 4.93 9.02 -4.61
N CYS A 70 6.14 8.48 -4.65
CA CYS A 70 7.37 9.24 -4.41
C CYS A 70 7.96 9.87 -5.68
N ARG A 71 7.25 9.81 -6.82
CA ARG A 71 7.70 10.31 -8.14
C ARG A 71 8.99 9.65 -8.64
N MET A 72 9.24 8.42 -8.22
CA MET A 72 10.44 7.63 -8.54
C MET A 72 10.13 6.44 -9.47
N LYS A 73 9.20 6.60 -10.41
CA LYS A 73 8.77 5.55 -11.37
C LYS A 73 9.91 5.03 -12.25
N HIS A 74 10.99 5.81 -12.41
CA HIS A 74 12.17 5.44 -13.19
C HIS A 74 13.08 4.43 -12.48
N ARG A 75 12.90 4.20 -11.19
CA ARG A 75 13.69 3.22 -10.43
C ARG A 75 13.16 1.81 -10.64
N ASP A 76 14.08 0.85 -10.78
CA ASP A 76 13.73 -0.57 -10.89
C ASP A 76 13.15 -1.08 -9.56
N PRO A 77 11.90 -1.58 -9.55
CA PRO A 77 11.28 -2.13 -8.34
C PRO A 77 12.05 -3.31 -7.74
N LYS A 78 12.81 -4.06 -8.55
CA LYS A 78 13.62 -5.21 -8.11
C LYS A 78 14.77 -4.83 -7.17
N LEU A 79 15.15 -3.54 -7.16
CA LEU A 79 16.16 -3.02 -6.22
C LEU A 79 15.62 -2.87 -4.80
N PHE A 80 14.32 -3.00 -4.61
CA PHE A 80 13.67 -2.80 -3.33
C PHE A 80 13.04 -4.10 -2.83
N TYR A 81 12.84 -4.16 -1.52
CA TYR A 81 12.08 -5.21 -0.86
C TYR A 81 11.38 -4.63 0.37
N LEU A 82 10.34 -5.29 0.82
CA LEU A 82 9.60 -4.91 2.01
C LEU A 82 10.04 -5.76 3.20
N THR A 83 10.11 -5.15 4.36
CA THR A 83 10.23 -5.83 5.64
C THR A 83 9.01 -5.54 6.50
N MET A 84 8.63 -6.50 7.32
CA MET A 84 7.60 -6.36 8.33
C MET A 84 8.18 -6.64 9.70
N ASP A 85 8.18 -5.63 10.57
CA ASP A 85 8.51 -5.78 11.98
C ASP A 85 7.23 -6.05 12.75
N VAL A 86 7.17 -7.15 13.46
CA VAL A 86 6.07 -7.50 14.37
C VAL A 86 6.57 -7.40 15.80
N THR A 87 5.92 -6.57 16.60
CA THR A 87 6.20 -6.46 18.03
C THR A 87 5.02 -7.03 18.81
N VAL A 88 5.24 -8.10 19.54
CA VAL A 88 4.23 -8.73 20.40
C VAL A 88 4.67 -8.55 21.86
N LYS A 89 3.78 -8.00 22.67
CA LYS A 89 3.99 -7.91 24.11
C LYS A 89 3.43 -9.17 24.77
N LYS A 90 4.31 -10.10 25.12
CA LYS A 90 3.96 -11.31 25.86
C LYS A 90 4.54 -11.17 27.27
N THR A 91 3.70 -11.30 28.30
CA THR A 91 4.15 -11.21 29.72
C THR A 91 4.96 -9.96 30.06
N GLY A 92 4.59 -8.80 29.47
CA GLY A 92 5.24 -7.52 29.75
C GLY A 92 6.54 -7.25 28.96
N ILE A 93 7.15 -8.25 28.34
CA ILE A 93 8.40 -8.10 27.57
C ILE A 93 8.05 -8.00 26.07
N PRO A 94 8.46 -6.92 25.37
CA PRO A 94 8.24 -6.80 23.94
C PRO A 94 9.17 -7.74 23.17
N ILE A 95 8.59 -8.67 22.43
CA ILE A 95 9.32 -9.52 21.47
C ILE A 95 9.17 -8.92 20.09
N LYS A 96 10.29 -8.49 19.51
CA LYS A 96 10.34 -7.95 18.14
C LYS A 96 10.88 -9.01 17.19
N ARG A 97 10.18 -9.23 16.07
CA ARG A 97 10.59 -10.10 14.98
C ARG A 97 10.51 -9.33 13.65
N THR A 98 11.60 -9.34 12.91
CA THR A 98 11.67 -8.76 11.57
C THR A 98 11.58 -9.88 10.53
N MET A 99 10.70 -9.71 9.54
CA MET A 99 10.54 -10.63 8.42
C MET A 99 10.77 -9.87 7.11
N VAL A 100 11.51 -10.48 6.18
CA VAL A 100 11.60 -10.02 4.80
C VAL A 100 10.41 -10.60 4.04
N LEU A 101 9.70 -9.76 3.31
CA LEU A 101 8.54 -10.17 2.54
C LEU A 101 8.95 -10.52 1.11
N ASP A 102 8.49 -11.68 0.63
CA ASP A 102 8.64 -12.09 -0.76
C ASP A 102 7.80 -11.19 -1.68
N GLU A 103 8.10 -11.20 -2.98
CA GLU A 103 7.42 -10.36 -3.97
C GLU A 103 5.92 -10.64 -4.04
N ASP A 104 5.51 -11.91 -3.85
CA ASP A 104 4.11 -12.35 -3.87
C ASP A 104 3.43 -12.30 -2.50
N ALA A 105 4.16 -11.98 -1.42
CA ALA A 105 3.57 -11.82 -0.10
C ALA A 105 2.49 -10.73 -0.12
N ARG A 106 1.44 -10.92 0.68
CA ARG A 106 0.28 -10.02 0.76
C ARG A 106 0.29 -9.24 2.07
N PRO A 107 0.81 -8.00 2.08
CA PRO A 107 1.03 -7.25 3.33
C PRO A 107 -0.25 -7.00 4.15
N ALA A 108 -1.37 -6.76 3.47
CA ALA A 108 -2.66 -6.55 4.16
C ALA A 108 -3.14 -7.80 4.88
N GLN A 109 -2.95 -8.99 4.29
CA GLN A 109 -3.30 -10.27 4.94
C GLN A 109 -2.37 -10.55 6.10
N LEU A 110 -1.05 -10.36 5.94
CA LEU A 110 -0.07 -10.56 7.00
C LEU A 110 -0.35 -9.69 8.22
N ARG A 111 -0.75 -8.43 8.01
CA ARG A 111 -1.20 -7.56 9.09
C ARG A 111 -2.43 -8.13 9.80
N SER A 112 -3.39 -8.65 9.05
CA SER A 112 -4.62 -9.24 9.62
C SER A 112 -4.36 -10.51 10.45
N CYS A 113 -3.28 -11.25 10.14
CA CYS A 113 -2.87 -12.43 10.91
C CYS A 113 -2.24 -12.09 12.27
N ASN A 114 -1.90 -10.82 12.52
CA ASN A 114 -1.28 -10.36 13.76
C ASN A 114 -2.13 -9.27 14.45
N PRO A 115 -3.36 -9.57 14.88
CA PRO A 115 -4.26 -8.56 15.43
C PRO A 115 -3.78 -7.97 16.76
N TRP A 116 -2.99 -8.73 17.52
CA TRP A 116 -2.44 -8.36 18.84
C TRP A 116 -1.02 -7.79 18.78
N GLY A 117 -0.41 -7.75 17.59
CA GLY A 117 0.93 -7.27 17.37
C GLY A 117 0.95 -5.91 16.67
N GLU A 118 1.88 -5.06 17.06
CA GLU A 118 2.19 -3.86 16.30
C GLU A 118 2.98 -4.26 15.06
N CYS A 119 2.42 -4.01 13.86
CA CYS A 119 3.06 -4.32 12.58
C CYS A 119 3.59 -3.04 11.94
N LYS A 120 4.90 -2.96 11.74
CA LYS A 120 5.58 -1.86 11.06
C LYS A 120 6.14 -2.35 9.73
N PHE A 121 5.70 -1.75 8.63
CA PHE A 121 6.23 -2.04 7.29
C PHE A 121 7.32 -1.05 6.93
N SER A 122 8.42 -1.53 6.37
CA SER A 122 9.53 -0.70 5.91
C SER A 122 9.99 -1.13 4.53
N LEU A 123 10.18 -0.15 3.66
CA LEU A 123 10.82 -0.35 2.35
C LEU A 123 12.32 -0.29 2.54
N GLN A 124 13.03 -1.26 2.00
CA GLN A 124 14.48 -1.35 2.04
C GLN A 124 15.06 -1.47 0.62
N MET A 125 16.30 -1.05 0.45
CA MET A 125 17.03 -1.19 -0.81
C MET A 125 18.03 -2.35 -0.71
N ARG A 126 18.12 -3.18 -1.75
CA ARG A 126 19.12 -4.26 -1.84
C ARG A 126 20.52 -3.66 -1.92
N LYS A 127 21.48 -4.25 -1.20
CA LYS A 127 22.90 -3.87 -1.31
C LYS A 127 23.34 -4.05 -2.77
N GLY A 128 23.95 -3.03 -3.37
CA GLY A 128 24.30 -3.01 -4.80
C GLY A 128 23.35 -2.16 -5.67
N GLY A 129 22.13 -1.85 -5.20
CA GLY A 129 21.25 -0.94 -5.89
C GLY A 129 21.72 0.52 -5.91
N LEU A 130 22.61 0.88 -5.02
CA LEU A 130 23.23 2.22 -4.96
C LEU A 130 24.22 2.46 -6.13
N VAL A 131 24.88 1.42 -6.61
CA VAL A 131 25.93 1.57 -7.66
C VAL A 131 25.35 2.01 -9.01
N ARG A 132 24.09 1.64 -9.31
CA ARG A 132 23.44 2.02 -10.59
C ARG A 132 22.79 3.41 -10.57
N VAL A 133 22.67 4.05 -9.42
CA VAL A 133 22.07 5.38 -9.30
C VAL A 133 23.04 6.49 -9.70
N TYR A 134 24.34 6.20 -9.70
CA TYR A 134 25.37 7.20 -10.03
C TYR A 134 25.57 7.41 -11.56
N ASP A 135 25.10 6.47 -12.41
CA ASP A 135 25.32 6.55 -13.86
C ASP A 135 24.24 7.33 -14.63
N SER A 136 23.13 7.71 -14.03
CA SER A 136 22.04 8.31 -14.81
C SER A 136 21.44 9.61 -14.28
N VAL A 137 21.96 10.18 -13.21
CA VAL A 137 21.50 11.49 -12.72
C VAL A 137 22.69 12.34 -12.36
N LEU A 138 22.80 13.49 -13.01
CA LEU A 138 23.60 14.62 -12.59
C LEU A 138 23.29 14.90 -11.11
N VAL A 139 24.18 14.42 -10.25
CA VAL A 139 24.07 14.58 -8.81
C VAL A 139 24.25 16.05 -8.52
N SER A 140 23.16 16.72 -8.18
CA SER A 140 23.24 18.01 -7.53
C SER A 140 24.16 17.89 -6.30
N SER A 141 25.06 18.81 -6.18
CA SER A 141 26.23 18.98 -5.31
C SER A 141 26.13 18.61 -3.82
N TRP A 142 24.99 18.09 -3.35
CA TRP A 142 24.71 17.88 -1.93
C TRP A 142 25.16 16.51 -1.38
N ILE A 143 25.32 15.50 -2.23
CA ILE A 143 25.70 14.15 -1.79
C ILE A 143 27.22 14.02 -1.67
N PHE A 144 28.00 14.86 -2.36
CA PHE A 144 29.47 14.84 -2.33
C PHE A 144 30.06 15.29 -0.99
N LYS A 145 29.28 16.01 -0.18
CA LYS A 145 29.74 16.55 1.11
C LYS A 145 29.67 15.57 2.29
N MET A 146 29.04 14.41 2.10
CA MET A 146 28.83 13.42 3.19
C MET A 146 29.73 12.18 3.15
N ILE A 147 30.60 12.02 2.15
CA ILE A 147 31.35 10.75 1.95
C ILE A 147 32.88 10.91 2.06
N ILE A 148 33.39 12.13 2.24
CA ILE A 148 34.84 12.31 2.43
C ILE A 148 35.09 12.60 3.90
N PRO A 149 35.68 11.68 4.69
CA PRO A 149 36.27 12.04 5.97
C PRO A 149 37.50 12.90 5.67
N TYR A 150 37.54 14.08 6.23
CA TYR A 150 38.77 14.88 6.28
C TYR A 150 39.76 14.19 7.26
N ASP A 151 40.89 13.78 6.71
CA ASP A 151 42.11 13.64 7.49
C ASP A 151 42.64 15.02 7.90
#